data_107666d206fec36a8d437f8d8847cfa6
#
_entry.id   107666d206fec36a8d437f8d8847cfa6
#
_cell.length_a   1.000
_cell.length_b   1.000
_cell.length_c   1.000
_cell.angle_alpha   90.00
_cell.angle_beta   90.00
_cell.angle_gamma   90.00
#
_symmetry.space_group_name_H-M   'P 1'
#
loop_
_entity.id
_entity.type
_entity.pdbx_description
1 polymer ?
#
loop_
_entity_poly.entity_id
_entity_poly.type
_entity_poly.pdbx_seq_one_letter_code
_entity_poly.pdbx_strand_id
1 'polypeptide(L)'
;MPNYLEQFAAWLRDLGAQAEGLGVLISDERLPEPTRKALVGAVNYLFKSLDLIPDGIDDIGYLDDAFVLRVSAELALQEDLVDIEPDKLSGLSQLASEADVVREFLDKDFGRLLEYVKGL
;
A
#
# COMPACT_ATOMS: atom_id res chain seq x y z
N MET A 1 19.11 9.45 11.57
CA MET A 1 17.83 8.92 12.09
C MET A 1 16.71 9.23 11.14
N PRO A 2 15.94 8.23 10.73
CA PRO A 2 14.79 8.51 9.90
C PRO A 2 13.76 9.31 10.68
N ASN A 3 13.16 10.28 10.03
CA ASN A 3 12.10 11.08 10.64
C ASN A 3 10.75 10.45 10.30
N TYR A 4 10.34 9.47 11.10
CA TYR A 4 9.08 8.77 10.85
C TYR A 4 7.88 9.69 10.86
N LEU A 5 7.87 10.68 11.72
CA LEU A 5 6.72 11.59 11.82
C LEU A 5 6.49 12.33 10.51
N GLU A 6 7.54 12.86 9.90
CA GLU A 6 7.42 13.56 8.63
C GLU A 6 7.06 12.60 7.49
N GLN A 7 7.69 11.41 7.46
CA GLN A 7 7.41 10.43 6.42
C GLN A 7 5.95 9.97 6.48
N PHE A 8 5.47 9.64 7.66
CA PHE A 8 4.10 9.14 7.83
C PHE A 8 3.09 10.23 7.53
N ALA A 9 3.37 11.47 7.91
CA ALA A 9 2.48 12.59 7.57
C ALA A 9 2.36 12.76 6.05
N ALA A 10 3.47 12.62 5.33
CA ALA A 10 3.44 12.69 3.86
C ALA A 10 2.65 11.53 3.27
N TRP A 11 2.81 10.33 3.81
CA TRP A 11 2.06 9.15 3.34
C TRP A 11 0.55 9.35 3.52
N LEU A 12 0.13 9.89 4.66
CA LEU A 12 -1.29 10.14 4.92
C LEU A 12 -1.84 11.20 3.98
N ARG A 13 -1.06 12.24 3.70
CA ARG A 13 -1.45 13.31 2.80
C ARG A 13 -1.68 12.81 1.38
N ASP A 14 -0.86 11.85 0.93
CA ASP A 14 -0.89 11.36 -0.44
C ASP A 14 -1.71 10.07 -0.62
N LEU A 15 -2.29 9.56 0.45
CA LEU A 15 -2.91 8.24 0.48
C LEU A 15 -4.01 8.08 -0.58
N GLY A 16 -4.89 9.06 -0.71
CA GLY A 16 -5.97 9.01 -1.68
C GLY A 16 -5.48 8.94 -3.12
N ALA A 17 -4.48 9.77 -3.45
CA ALA A 17 -3.90 9.78 -4.79
C ALA A 17 -3.18 8.47 -5.09
N GLN A 18 -2.51 7.89 -4.10
CA GLN A 18 -1.82 6.62 -4.25
C GLN A 18 -2.81 5.47 -4.50
N ALA A 19 -3.92 5.46 -3.77
CA ALA A 19 -4.96 4.45 -3.96
C ALA A 19 -5.59 4.57 -5.35
N GLU A 20 -5.83 5.79 -5.82
CA GLU A 20 -6.37 6.05 -7.15
C GLU A 20 -5.41 5.52 -8.23
N GLY A 21 -4.12 5.76 -8.07
CA GLY A 21 -3.11 5.26 -9.00
C GLY A 21 -3.10 3.73 -9.07
N LEU A 22 -3.26 3.05 -7.95
CA LEU A 22 -3.36 1.59 -7.94
C LEU A 22 -4.63 1.11 -8.63
N GLY A 23 -5.73 1.84 -8.50
CA GLY A 23 -6.98 1.52 -9.20
C GLY A 23 -6.80 1.50 -10.71
N VAL A 24 -6.04 2.46 -11.24
CA VAL A 24 -5.73 2.51 -12.66
C VAL A 24 -4.92 1.27 -13.08
N LEU A 25 -3.92 0.90 -12.27
CA LEU A 25 -3.09 -0.26 -12.56
C LEU A 25 -3.89 -1.56 -12.50
N ILE A 26 -4.81 -1.69 -11.56
CA ILE A 26 -5.66 -2.87 -11.41
C ILE A 26 -6.49 -3.13 -12.67
N SER A 27 -6.86 -2.07 -13.40
CA SER A 27 -7.64 -2.21 -14.65
C SER A 27 -6.81 -2.74 -15.82
N ASP A 28 -5.51 -2.84 -15.70
CA ASP A 28 -4.66 -3.32 -16.78
C ASP A 28 -4.80 -4.85 -16.91
N GLU A 29 -5.25 -5.30 -18.08
CA GLU A 29 -5.50 -6.72 -18.33
C GLU A 29 -4.24 -7.58 -18.29
N ARG A 30 -3.06 -6.97 -18.45
CA ARG A 30 -1.77 -7.68 -18.44
C ARG A 30 -1.29 -7.99 -17.02
N LEU A 31 -1.97 -7.47 -16.01
CA LEU A 31 -1.55 -7.66 -14.62
C LEU A 31 -1.76 -9.12 -14.18
N PRO A 32 -0.73 -9.80 -13.65
CA PRO A 32 -0.89 -11.17 -13.16
C PRO A 32 -1.92 -11.24 -12.03
N GLU A 33 -2.63 -12.35 -11.93
CA GLU A 33 -3.66 -12.53 -10.92
C GLU A 33 -3.16 -12.36 -9.48
N PRO A 34 -2.01 -12.93 -9.08
CA PRO A 34 -1.52 -12.71 -7.72
C PRO A 34 -1.26 -11.23 -7.41
N THR A 35 -0.72 -10.50 -8.38
CA THR A 35 -0.49 -9.06 -8.25
C THR A 35 -1.81 -8.31 -8.11
N ARG A 36 -2.78 -8.62 -8.98
CA ARG A 36 -4.10 -8.00 -8.94
C ARG A 36 -4.76 -8.25 -7.59
N LYS A 37 -4.71 -9.48 -7.10
CA LYS A 37 -5.30 -9.87 -5.82
C LYS A 37 -4.71 -9.04 -4.68
N ALA A 38 -3.40 -8.87 -4.64
CA ALA A 38 -2.74 -8.10 -3.60
C ALA A 38 -3.20 -6.63 -3.63
N LEU A 39 -3.25 -6.04 -4.81
CA LEU A 39 -3.62 -4.65 -4.97
C LEU A 39 -5.11 -4.41 -4.70
N VAL A 40 -5.97 -5.31 -5.16
CA VAL A 40 -7.42 -5.22 -4.90
C VAL A 40 -7.67 -5.34 -3.39
N GLY A 41 -6.99 -6.25 -2.73
CA GLY A 41 -7.11 -6.40 -1.28
C GLY A 41 -6.75 -5.13 -0.53
N ALA A 42 -5.65 -4.48 -0.94
CA ALA A 42 -5.21 -3.23 -0.31
C ALA A 42 -6.21 -2.10 -0.52
N VAL A 43 -6.70 -1.94 -1.75
CA VAL A 43 -7.64 -0.87 -2.08
C VAL A 43 -8.97 -1.09 -1.36
N ASN A 44 -9.46 -2.33 -1.30
CA ASN A 44 -10.68 -2.64 -0.57
C ASN A 44 -10.54 -2.37 0.93
N TYR A 45 -9.38 -2.70 1.49
CA TYR A 45 -9.09 -2.41 2.90
C TYR A 45 -9.18 -0.90 3.15
N LEU A 46 -8.56 -0.12 2.28
CA LEU A 46 -8.53 1.32 2.40
C LEU A 46 -9.94 1.92 2.31
N PHE A 47 -10.76 1.46 1.37
CA PHE A 47 -12.12 1.95 1.24
C PHE A 47 -12.98 1.63 2.47
N LYS A 48 -12.82 0.45 3.05
CA LYS A 48 -13.54 0.09 4.27
C LYS A 48 -13.15 0.99 5.43
N SER A 49 -11.86 1.28 5.57
CA SER A 49 -11.38 2.16 6.63
C SER A 49 -11.92 3.56 6.47
N LEU A 50 -11.92 4.09 5.24
CA LEU A 50 -12.42 5.42 4.97
C LEU A 50 -13.91 5.53 5.26
N ASP A 51 -14.68 4.47 4.98
CA ASP A 51 -16.12 4.45 5.23
C ASP A 51 -16.45 4.38 6.72
N LEU A 52 -15.59 3.73 7.50
CA LEU A 52 -15.84 3.49 8.92
C LEU A 52 -15.36 4.63 9.81
N ILE A 53 -14.47 5.49 9.33
CA ILE A 53 -13.90 6.57 10.13
C ILE A 53 -14.70 7.84 9.90
N PRO A 54 -15.39 8.37 10.93
CA PRO A 54 -16.13 9.62 10.80
C PRO A 54 -15.18 10.81 10.54
N ASP A 55 -15.73 11.85 9.91
CA ASP A 55 -14.99 13.08 9.68
C ASP A 55 -14.48 13.66 11.00
N GLY A 56 -13.25 14.15 10.97
CA GLY A 56 -12.66 14.81 12.13
C GLY A 56 -11.93 13.89 13.08
N ILE A 57 -11.87 12.59 12.79
CA ILE A 57 -11.05 11.68 13.57
C ILE A 57 -9.58 11.85 13.19
N ASP A 58 -8.75 11.69 14.19
CA ASP A 58 -7.31 11.79 14.09
C ASP A 58 -6.74 10.92 12.97
N ASP A 59 -5.76 11.44 12.24
CA ASP A 59 -5.10 10.78 11.12
C ASP A 59 -4.41 9.47 11.50
N ILE A 60 -4.16 9.24 12.78
CA ILE A 60 -3.52 8.02 13.26
C ILE A 60 -4.24 6.76 12.76
N GLY A 61 -5.58 6.82 12.64
CA GLY A 61 -6.35 5.68 12.15
C GLY A 61 -6.03 5.29 10.72
N TYR A 62 -5.53 6.22 9.92
CA TYR A 62 -5.18 5.95 8.52
C TYR A 62 -3.76 5.43 8.34
N LEU A 63 -2.97 5.43 9.38
CA LEU A 63 -1.58 4.97 9.29
C LEU A 63 -1.52 3.48 8.96
N ASP A 64 -2.42 2.69 9.52
CA ASP A 64 -2.50 1.26 9.19
C ASP A 64 -2.80 1.08 7.70
N ASP A 65 -3.66 1.93 7.14
CA ASP A 65 -3.99 1.90 5.71
C ASP A 65 -2.76 2.15 4.86
N ALA A 66 -1.96 3.14 5.24
CA ALA A 66 -0.72 3.45 4.53
C ALA A 66 0.27 2.29 4.60
N PHE A 67 0.36 1.61 5.74
CA PHE A 67 1.23 0.46 5.91
C PHE A 67 0.75 -0.72 5.05
N VAL A 68 -0.55 -1.01 5.09
CA VAL A 68 -1.15 -2.09 4.28
C VAL A 68 -0.87 -1.86 2.80
N LEU A 69 -1.02 -0.62 2.34
CA LEU A 69 -0.80 -0.27 0.94
C LEU A 69 0.64 -0.59 0.51
N ARG A 70 1.62 -0.25 1.34
CA ARG A 70 3.03 -0.46 1.03
C ARG A 70 3.42 -1.93 1.06
N VAL A 71 2.95 -2.67 2.05
CA VAL A 71 3.23 -4.11 2.12
C VAL A 71 2.57 -4.84 0.95
N SER A 72 1.34 -4.46 0.58
CA SER A 72 0.65 -5.04 -0.57
C SER A 72 1.41 -4.75 -1.86
N ALA A 73 1.97 -3.54 -2.01
CA ALA A 73 2.77 -3.18 -3.17
C ALA A 73 4.02 -4.06 -3.27
N GLU A 74 4.68 -4.31 -2.13
CA GLU A 74 5.84 -5.19 -2.11
C GLU A 74 5.48 -6.60 -2.55
N LEU A 75 4.36 -7.13 -2.05
CA LEU A 75 3.88 -8.45 -2.48
C LEU A 75 3.54 -8.48 -3.97
N ALA A 76 2.92 -7.42 -4.46
CA ALA A 76 2.53 -7.32 -5.86
C ALA A 76 3.73 -7.37 -6.79
N LEU A 77 4.86 -6.81 -6.39
CA LEU A 77 6.07 -6.77 -7.21
C LEU A 77 6.88 -8.06 -7.16
N GLN A 78 6.46 -9.05 -6.39
CA GLN A 78 7.10 -10.36 -6.40
C GLN A 78 6.82 -11.13 -7.69
N GLU A 79 5.79 -10.72 -8.43
CA GLU A 79 5.46 -11.32 -9.71
C GLU A 79 6.21 -10.61 -10.84
N ASP A 80 6.35 -11.30 -11.97
CA ASP A 80 7.00 -10.75 -13.16
C ASP A 80 6.05 -9.80 -13.89
N LEU A 81 6.41 -8.53 -13.96
CA LEU A 81 5.58 -7.48 -14.55
C LEU A 81 6.21 -6.91 -15.82
N VAL A 82 6.97 -7.72 -16.56
CA VAL A 82 7.69 -7.25 -17.77
C VAL A 82 6.78 -6.73 -18.86
N ASP A 83 5.54 -7.18 -18.90
CA ASP A 83 4.58 -6.76 -19.94
C ASP A 83 3.98 -5.37 -19.67
N ILE A 84 4.24 -4.80 -18.50
CA ILE A 84 3.69 -3.49 -18.12
C ILE A 84 4.80 -2.45 -18.20
N GLU A 85 4.49 -1.31 -18.80
CA GLU A 85 5.46 -0.24 -18.98
C GLU A 85 6.00 0.27 -17.63
N PRO A 86 7.32 0.52 -17.53
CA PRO A 86 7.90 0.99 -16.26
C PRO A 86 7.25 2.26 -15.72
N ASP A 87 6.81 3.15 -16.59
CA ASP A 87 6.14 4.39 -16.17
C ASP A 87 4.87 4.11 -15.37
N LYS A 88 4.15 3.06 -15.73
CA LYS A 88 2.92 2.68 -15.02
C LYS A 88 3.21 2.01 -13.69
N LEU A 89 4.40 1.45 -13.55
CA LEU A 89 4.82 0.78 -12.31
C LEU A 89 5.56 1.69 -11.34
N SER A 90 5.86 2.93 -11.72
CA SER A 90 6.68 3.82 -10.88
C SER A 90 6.06 4.07 -9.51
N GLY A 91 4.75 4.33 -9.46
CA GLY A 91 4.05 4.54 -8.20
C GLY A 91 4.05 3.30 -7.32
N LEU A 92 3.81 2.14 -7.94
CA LEU A 92 3.83 0.86 -7.23
C LEU A 92 5.23 0.56 -6.69
N SER A 93 6.26 0.80 -7.49
CA SER A 93 7.65 0.57 -7.08
C SER A 93 8.03 1.47 -5.92
N GLN A 94 7.58 2.72 -5.91
CA GLN A 94 7.85 3.63 -4.82
C GLN A 94 7.19 3.15 -3.52
N LEU A 95 5.92 2.76 -3.59
CA LEU A 95 5.22 2.22 -2.42
C LEU A 95 5.94 0.98 -1.87
N ALA A 96 6.35 0.09 -2.76
CA ALA A 96 7.06 -1.13 -2.35
C ALA A 96 8.39 -0.81 -1.68
N SER A 97 9.12 0.19 -2.18
CA SER A 97 10.39 0.60 -1.57
C SER A 97 10.17 1.15 -0.17
N GLU A 98 9.04 1.79 0.07
CA GLU A 98 8.69 2.35 1.37
C GLU A 98 8.25 1.28 2.38
N ALA A 99 7.98 0.06 1.93
CA ALA A 99 7.69 -1.05 2.82
C ALA A 99 8.87 -1.35 3.75
N ASP A 100 10.10 -1.04 3.33
CA ASP A 100 11.28 -1.21 4.18
C ASP A 100 11.20 -0.30 5.41
N VAL A 101 10.66 0.90 5.25
CA VAL A 101 10.45 1.82 6.37
C VAL A 101 9.42 1.23 7.35
N VAL A 102 8.35 0.64 6.82
CA VAL A 102 7.33 -0.02 7.64
C VAL A 102 7.94 -1.18 8.42
N ARG A 103 8.76 -1.99 7.74
CA ARG A 103 9.44 -3.13 8.36
C ARG A 103 10.33 -2.66 9.51
N GLU A 104 11.10 -1.61 9.28
CA GLU A 104 12.00 -1.07 10.29
C GLU A 104 11.23 -0.50 11.48
N PHE A 105 10.14 0.24 11.21
CA PHE A 105 9.35 0.85 12.26
C PHE A 105 8.64 -0.18 13.14
N LEU A 106 8.02 -1.19 12.53
CA LEU A 106 7.27 -2.22 13.27
C LEU A 106 8.16 -3.30 13.88
N ASP A 107 9.34 -3.49 13.30
CA ASP A 107 10.32 -4.45 13.78
C ASP A 107 9.68 -5.84 13.98
N LYS A 108 9.62 -6.34 15.21
CA LYS A 108 9.08 -7.67 15.49
C LYS A 108 7.58 -7.79 15.17
N ASP A 109 6.86 -6.68 15.09
CA ASP A 109 5.42 -6.71 14.78
C ASP A 109 5.14 -6.75 13.28
N PHE A 110 6.17 -6.58 12.44
CA PHE A 110 5.98 -6.59 10.99
C PHE A 110 5.40 -7.92 10.48
N GLY A 111 5.79 -9.03 11.09
CA GLY A 111 5.29 -10.34 10.69
C GLY A 111 3.78 -10.46 10.79
N ARG A 112 3.18 -9.85 11.81
CA ARG A 112 1.73 -9.85 11.97
C ARG A 112 1.06 -9.07 10.85
N LEU A 113 1.62 -7.93 10.49
CA LEU A 113 1.09 -7.13 9.40
C LEU A 113 1.19 -7.89 8.08
N LEU A 114 2.33 -8.50 7.81
CA LEU A 114 2.55 -9.26 6.58
C LEU A 114 1.53 -10.40 6.44
N GLU A 115 1.31 -11.16 7.50
CA GLU A 115 0.32 -12.25 7.47
C GLU A 115 -1.09 -11.73 7.26
N TYR A 116 -1.43 -10.61 7.88
CA TYR A 116 -2.73 -9.98 7.69
C TYR A 116 -2.94 -9.58 6.23
N VAL A 117 -1.93 -8.93 5.63
CA VAL A 117 -2.01 -8.46 4.25
C VAL A 117 -2.13 -9.64 3.28
N LYS A 118 -1.42 -10.72 3.52
CA LYS A 118 -1.49 -11.91 2.68
C LYS A 118 -2.89 -12.52 2.67
N GLY A 119 -3.66 -12.33 3.73
CA GLY A 119 -5.01 -12.86 3.85
C GLY A 119 -6.11 -11.97 3.31
N LEU A 120 -5.78 -10.78 2.84
CA LEU A 120 -6.79 -9.85 2.32
C LEU A 120 -7.46 -10.31 1.02
#